data_4accac2c86527e6950dd801d8b5136b0
#
_entry.id   4accac2c86527e6950dd801d8b5136b0
#
_cell.length_a   1.000
_cell.length_b   1.000
_cell.length_c   1.000
_cell.angle_alpha   90.00
_cell.angle_beta   90.00
_cell.angle_gamma   90.00
#
_symmetry.space_group_name_H-M   'P 1'
#
loop_
_entity.id
_entity.type
_entity.pdbx_description
1 polymer ?
#
loop_
_entity_poly.entity_id
_entity_poly.type
_entity_poly.pdbx_seq_one_letter_code
_entity_poly.pdbx_strand_id
1 'polypeptide(L)'
;GMGGASSPALAAAVSNAGGLGVLGAAACGPRQLREWIRQTREMTEKPFGVDTLLPASVRRANYEDNDGPTPMDLVPERQAFAEEFMRKEGLELPEPGSLQRGPDDDEPALFTKEFFEAQMEVIIQERVPVYASGLGNPGPWMTGLRANGTKVMAVVGAVRHAIQVKS
;
A
#
# COMPACT_ATOMS: atom_id res chain seq x y z
N GLY A 1 -0.16 -9.37 -0.41
CA GLY A 1 1.23 -9.41 -0.88
C GLY A 1 2.19 -9.06 0.23
N MET A 2 3.46 -9.35 0.03
CA MET A 2 4.52 -8.96 0.98
C MET A 2 5.34 -7.85 0.33
N GLY A 3 5.40 -6.69 0.98
CA GLY A 3 6.22 -5.58 0.52
C GLY A 3 7.66 -6.00 0.29
N GLY A 4 8.26 -5.57 -0.82
CA GLY A 4 9.63 -5.92 -1.21
C GLY A 4 9.84 -7.33 -1.77
N ALA A 5 9.01 -8.31 -1.39
CA ALA A 5 9.16 -9.70 -1.86
C ALA A 5 8.20 -10.07 -2.99
N SER A 6 6.95 -9.57 -2.95
CA SER A 6 5.95 -9.86 -3.98
C SER A 6 6.14 -8.97 -5.21
N SER A 7 7.22 -9.24 -5.94
CA SER A 7 7.62 -8.55 -7.18
C SER A 7 6.77 -8.97 -8.39
N PRO A 8 6.87 -8.26 -9.52
CA PRO A 8 6.23 -8.65 -10.79
C PRO A 8 6.53 -10.08 -11.22
N ALA A 9 7.80 -10.49 -11.13
CA ALA A 9 8.21 -11.84 -11.52
C ALA A 9 7.55 -12.93 -10.65
N LEU A 10 7.50 -12.72 -9.32
CA LEU A 10 6.86 -13.67 -8.42
C LEU A 10 5.35 -13.72 -8.65
N ALA A 11 4.69 -12.55 -8.79
CA ALA A 11 3.25 -12.49 -9.05
C ALA A 11 2.88 -13.19 -10.35
N ALA A 12 3.63 -12.95 -11.43
CA ALA A 12 3.44 -13.62 -12.71
C ALA A 12 3.65 -15.13 -12.61
N ALA A 13 4.73 -15.59 -11.95
CA ALA A 13 5.00 -17.01 -11.77
C ALA A 13 3.88 -17.74 -11.02
N VAL A 14 3.36 -17.15 -9.94
CA VAL A 14 2.23 -17.72 -9.19
C VAL A 14 0.97 -17.79 -10.05
N SER A 15 0.67 -16.72 -10.81
CA SER A 15 -0.49 -16.71 -11.71
C SER A 15 -0.36 -17.74 -12.84
N ASN A 16 0.82 -17.89 -13.42
CA ASN A 16 1.10 -18.88 -14.47
C ASN A 16 0.99 -20.32 -13.95
N ALA A 17 1.32 -20.54 -12.67
CA ALA A 17 1.16 -21.83 -12.01
C ALA A 17 -0.30 -22.17 -11.61
N GLY A 18 -1.28 -21.28 -11.93
CA GLY A 18 -2.69 -21.50 -11.64
C GLY A 18 -3.17 -20.93 -10.30
N GLY A 19 -2.33 -20.19 -9.58
CA GLY A 19 -2.70 -19.44 -8.39
C GLY A 19 -3.16 -18.01 -8.73
N LEU A 20 -3.30 -17.18 -7.71
CA LEU A 20 -3.46 -15.74 -7.83
C LEU A 20 -2.19 -15.07 -7.32
N GLY A 21 -1.32 -14.64 -8.22
CA GLY A 21 -0.16 -13.81 -7.86
C GLY A 21 -0.61 -12.41 -7.45
N VAL A 22 -0.03 -11.86 -6.40
CA VAL A 22 -0.42 -10.55 -5.87
C VAL A 22 0.81 -9.68 -5.65
N LEU A 23 0.86 -8.53 -6.30
CA LEU A 23 1.90 -7.52 -6.07
C LEU A 23 1.75 -6.91 -4.68
N GLY A 24 2.83 -6.85 -3.92
CA GLY A 24 2.87 -6.24 -2.59
C GLY A 24 3.24 -4.76 -2.67
N ALA A 25 2.25 -3.90 -2.91
CA ALA A 25 2.47 -2.50 -3.28
C ALA A 25 2.28 -1.49 -2.14
N ALA A 26 2.27 -1.92 -0.88
CA ALA A 26 1.99 -1.04 0.26
C ALA A 26 2.88 0.22 0.33
N ALA A 27 4.16 0.08 0.03
CA ALA A 27 5.13 1.18 0.01
C ALA A 27 5.64 1.49 -1.42
N CYS A 28 4.93 1.03 -2.45
CA CYS A 28 5.29 1.24 -3.84
C CYS A 28 4.73 2.58 -4.32
N GLY A 29 5.60 3.50 -4.73
CA GLY A 29 5.17 4.78 -5.30
C GLY A 29 4.27 4.59 -6.52
N PRO A 30 3.41 5.58 -6.85
CA PRO A 30 2.46 5.47 -7.96
C PRO A 30 3.12 5.12 -9.30
N ARG A 31 4.30 5.70 -9.58
CA ARG A 31 5.06 5.44 -10.80
C ARG A 31 5.59 4.01 -10.84
N GLN A 32 6.23 3.57 -9.77
CA GLN A 32 6.75 2.21 -9.64
C GLN A 32 5.60 1.19 -9.69
N LEU A 33 4.46 1.47 -9.05
CA LEU A 33 3.28 0.61 -9.09
C LEU A 33 2.78 0.42 -10.53
N ARG A 34 2.69 1.50 -11.31
CA ARG A 34 2.30 1.45 -12.73
C ARG A 34 3.26 0.57 -13.54
N GLU A 35 4.54 0.76 -13.32
CA GLU A 35 5.57 -0.04 -13.99
C GLU A 35 5.46 -1.52 -13.61
N TRP A 36 5.28 -1.84 -12.34
CA TRP A 36 5.12 -3.20 -11.86
C TRP A 36 3.88 -3.90 -12.43
N ILE A 37 2.77 -3.19 -12.56
CA ILE A 37 1.56 -3.72 -13.19
C ILE A 37 1.83 -4.07 -14.65
N ARG A 38 2.53 -3.20 -15.39
CA ARG A 38 2.86 -3.42 -16.79
C ARG A 38 3.84 -4.57 -16.98
N GLN A 39 4.91 -4.60 -16.20
CA GLN A 39 5.87 -5.71 -16.18
C GLN A 39 5.18 -7.05 -15.89
N THR A 40 4.23 -7.07 -14.94
CA THR A 40 3.49 -8.30 -14.65
C THR A 40 2.67 -8.76 -15.86
N ARG A 41 2.02 -7.83 -16.56
CA ARG A 41 1.26 -8.15 -17.79
C ARG A 41 2.12 -8.69 -18.92
N GLU A 42 3.36 -8.25 -19.03
CA GLU A 42 4.30 -8.79 -20.02
C GLU A 42 4.69 -10.24 -19.72
N MET A 43 4.66 -10.64 -18.44
CA MET A 43 5.08 -11.98 -17.99
C MET A 43 3.92 -12.99 -17.85
N THR A 44 2.65 -12.52 -17.84
CA THR A 44 1.48 -13.40 -17.67
C THR A 44 0.24 -12.83 -18.33
N GLU A 45 -0.52 -13.70 -19.00
CA GLU A 45 -1.89 -13.43 -19.47
C GLU A 45 -2.94 -13.81 -18.41
N LYS A 46 -2.52 -14.41 -17.30
CA LYS A 46 -3.42 -14.84 -16.23
C LYS A 46 -3.76 -13.67 -15.30
N PRO A 47 -4.92 -13.73 -14.63
CA PRO A 47 -5.26 -12.71 -13.62
C PRO A 47 -4.21 -12.64 -12.51
N PHE A 48 -3.92 -11.42 -12.09
CA PHE A 48 -3.09 -11.13 -10.91
C PHE A 48 -3.75 -10.03 -10.07
N GLY A 49 -3.31 -9.89 -8.84
CA GLY A 49 -3.79 -8.87 -7.92
C GLY A 49 -2.76 -7.81 -7.59
N VAL A 50 -3.25 -6.69 -7.08
CA VAL A 50 -2.45 -5.64 -6.45
C VAL A 50 -2.96 -5.46 -5.03
N ASP A 51 -2.06 -5.50 -4.06
CA ASP A 51 -2.35 -5.31 -2.64
C ASP A 51 -1.76 -3.98 -2.16
N THR A 52 -2.62 -3.09 -1.65
CA THR A 52 -2.21 -1.86 -0.99
C THR A 52 -2.83 -1.74 0.39
N LEU A 53 -2.37 -0.75 1.14
CA LEU A 53 -2.98 -0.37 2.41
C LEU A 53 -3.91 0.82 2.17
N LEU A 54 -5.10 0.76 2.77
CA LEU A 54 -6.02 1.89 2.89
C LEU A 54 -6.34 2.05 4.37
N PRO A 55 -5.41 2.57 5.19
CA PRO A 55 -5.62 2.62 6.62
C PRO A 55 -6.89 3.40 6.93
N ALA A 56 -7.75 2.85 7.79
CA ALA A 56 -8.93 3.54 8.31
C ALA A 56 -8.54 4.84 9.02
N SER A 57 -7.30 4.94 9.48
CA SER A 57 -6.66 6.13 9.99
C SER A 57 -6.38 7.19 8.92
N VAL A 58 -6.50 6.90 7.62
CA VAL A 58 -6.53 7.97 6.60
C VAL A 58 -7.74 8.90 6.83
N ARG A 59 -8.85 8.39 7.39
CA ARG A 59 -9.93 9.25 7.90
C ARG A 59 -9.55 10.00 9.20
N ARG A 60 -8.64 9.44 9.99
CA ARG A 60 -8.09 10.09 11.20
C ARG A 60 -6.83 10.88 10.90
N ALA A 61 -6.17 10.62 9.80
CA ALA A 61 -5.08 11.39 9.24
C ALA A 61 -5.55 12.57 8.37
N ASN A 62 -6.80 12.96 8.46
CA ASN A 62 -7.16 14.36 8.27
C ASN A 62 -6.55 15.11 9.45
N TYR A 63 -5.25 15.35 9.32
CA TYR A 63 -4.43 16.12 10.25
C TYR A 63 -4.86 17.60 10.35
N GLU A 64 -5.89 18.02 9.61
CA GLU A 64 -6.45 19.35 9.68
C GLU A 64 -7.19 19.64 11.00
N ASP A 65 -7.57 18.59 11.77
CA ASP A 65 -8.28 18.74 13.04
C ASP A 65 -7.56 18.08 14.23
N ASN A 66 -6.34 17.63 14.06
CA ASN A 66 -5.64 16.89 15.10
C ASN A 66 -4.42 17.67 15.62
N ASP A 67 -4.67 18.66 16.50
CA ASP A 67 -3.63 19.30 17.32
C ASP A 67 -2.98 18.33 18.35
N GLY A 68 -3.27 17.04 18.23
CA GLY A 68 -2.71 16.00 19.07
C GLY A 68 -1.38 15.45 18.54
N PRO A 69 -0.51 14.95 19.43
CA PRO A 69 0.76 14.38 19.03
C PRO A 69 0.58 13.21 18.06
N THR A 70 1.39 13.16 17.02
CA THR A 70 1.45 12.00 16.12
C THR A 70 1.95 10.77 16.89
N PRO A 71 1.72 9.53 16.42
CA PRO A 71 2.34 8.35 17.02
C PRO A 71 3.87 8.44 17.12
N MET A 72 4.51 9.24 16.26
CA MET A 72 5.95 9.51 16.31
C MET A 72 6.33 10.47 17.43
N ASP A 73 5.47 11.45 17.72
CA ASP A 73 5.71 12.42 18.82
C ASP A 73 5.51 11.78 20.21
N LEU A 74 4.76 10.67 20.26
CA LEU A 74 4.49 9.94 21.51
C LEU A 74 5.64 9.03 21.96
N VAL A 75 6.78 9.01 21.24
CA VAL A 75 7.84 8.01 21.50
C VAL A 75 9.28 8.56 21.45
N PRO A 76 9.57 9.74 22.03
CA PRO A 76 10.96 10.25 22.07
C PRO A 76 11.93 9.24 22.69
N GLU A 77 11.50 8.56 23.76
CA GLU A 77 12.30 7.55 24.46
C GLU A 77 12.62 6.33 23.57
N ARG A 78 11.67 5.90 22.74
CA ARG A 78 11.88 4.78 21.81
C ARG A 78 12.74 5.18 20.62
N GLN A 79 12.63 6.41 20.17
CA GLN A 79 13.50 6.93 19.12
C GLN A 79 14.95 6.99 19.65
N ALA A 80 15.16 7.55 20.85
CA ALA A 80 16.48 7.60 21.49
C ALA A 80 17.06 6.18 21.68
N PHE A 81 16.24 5.23 22.12
CA PHE A 81 16.65 3.83 22.23
C PHE A 81 17.05 3.23 20.85
N ALA A 82 16.26 3.47 19.82
CA ALA A 82 16.55 2.96 18.47
C ALA A 82 17.87 3.56 17.93
N GLU A 83 18.07 4.86 18.10
CA GLU A 83 19.29 5.55 17.70
C GLU A 83 20.53 5.03 18.46
N GLU A 84 20.41 4.82 19.77
CA GLU A 84 21.47 4.25 20.59
C GLU A 84 21.80 2.82 20.16
N PHE A 85 20.76 2.00 19.90
CA PHE A 85 20.93 0.64 19.41
C PHE A 85 21.65 0.63 18.05
N MET A 86 21.18 1.44 17.09
CA MET A 86 21.81 1.53 15.77
C MET A 86 23.29 1.95 15.88
N ARG A 87 23.58 2.94 16.70
CA ARG A 87 24.97 3.40 16.93
C ARG A 87 25.83 2.30 17.53
N LYS A 88 25.29 1.55 18.49
CA LYS A 88 26.00 0.42 19.15
C LYS A 88 26.31 -0.71 18.17
N GLU A 89 25.38 -0.99 17.25
CA GLU A 89 25.52 -2.04 16.25
C GLU A 89 26.24 -1.56 14.95
N GLY A 90 26.73 -0.31 14.93
CA GLY A 90 27.43 0.27 13.78
C GLY A 90 26.56 0.46 12.55
N LEU A 91 25.24 0.60 12.74
CA LEU A 91 24.28 0.86 11.66
C LEU A 91 24.19 2.36 11.40
N GLU A 92 24.07 2.75 10.13
CA GLU A 92 23.85 4.14 9.77
C GLU A 92 22.45 4.59 10.22
N LEU A 93 22.40 5.75 10.84
CA LEU A 93 21.14 6.39 11.18
C LEU A 93 20.47 6.91 9.89
N PRO A 94 19.17 6.69 9.70
CA PRO A 94 18.47 7.27 8.57
C PRO A 94 18.47 8.80 8.68
N GLU A 95 18.61 9.47 7.56
CA GLU A 95 18.50 10.93 7.51
C GLU A 95 17.14 11.38 8.08
N PRO A 96 17.09 12.45 8.88
CA PRO A 96 15.85 12.97 9.43
C PRO A 96 14.82 13.22 8.30
N GLY A 97 13.63 12.65 8.42
CA GLY A 97 12.57 12.76 7.44
C GLY A 97 12.71 11.85 6.21
N SER A 98 13.76 11.03 6.11
CA SER A 98 13.94 10.11 4.98
C SER A 98 12.82 9.09 4.83
N LEU A 99 12.19 8.67 5.93
CA LEU A 99 11.04 7.77 5.93
C LEU A 99 9.72 8.45 5.50
N GLN A 100 9.71 9.78 5.43
CA GLN A 100 8.53 10.56 5.02
C GLN A 100 8.61 11.01 3.55
N ARG A 101 9.76 10.81 2.90
CA ARG A 101 9.89 11.11 1.49
C ARG A 101 9.20 10.04 0.65
N GLY A 102 8.56 10.46 -0.44
CA GLY A 102 8.15 9.54 -1.49
C GLY A 102 9.37 8.87 -2.12
N PRO A 103 9.15 7.79 -2.88
CA PRO A 103 10.24 7.09 -3.57
C PRO A 103 11.00 7.98 -4.56
N ASP A 104 10.34 9.02 -5.05
CA ASP A 104 10.91 10.07 -5.92
C ASP A 104 10.48 11.45 -5.41
N ASP A 105 11.28 12.49 -5.67
CA ASP A 105 11.06 13.86 -5.16
C ASP A 105 9.73 14.49 -5.61
N ASP A 106 9.15 14.04 -6.71
CA ASP A 106 7.89 14.51 -7.29
C ASP A 106 6.67 13.60 -6.97
N GLU A 107 6.86 12.54 -6.19
CA GLU A 107 5.78 11.68 -5.72
C GLU A 107 5.31 12.05 -4.32
N PRO A 108 4.03 11.76 -3.99
CA PRO A 108 3.52 12.01 -2.65
C PRO A 108 4.33 11.25 -1.59
N ALA A 109 4.50 11.86 -0.43
CA ALA A 109 5.19 11.22 0.70
C ALA A 109 4.49 9.91 1.09
N LEU A 110 5.30 8.92 1.48
CA LEU A 110 4.81 7.59 1.85
C LEU A 110 3.74 7.67 2.95
N PHE A 111 2.69 6.88 2.79
CA PHE A 111 1.60 6.73 3.77
C PHE A 111 0.77 7.98 4.03
N THR A 112 0.86 9.00 3.18
CA THR A 112 -0.06 10.14 3.18
C THR A 112 -1.37 9.81 2.45
N LYS A 113 -2.38 10.64 2.61
CA LYS A 113 -3.66 10.52 1.90
C LYS A 113 -3.43 10.59 0.38
N GLU A 114 -2.65 11.56 -0.05
CA GLU A 114 -2.30 11.81 -1.46
C GLU A 114 -1.58 10.58 -2.06
N PHE A 115 -0.72 9.93 -1.29
CA PHE A 115 -0.03 8.71 -1.71
C PHE A 115 -1.02 7.56 -1.99
N PHE A 116 -1.96 7.33 -1.08
CA PHE A 116 -2.96 6.26 -1.27
C PHE A 116 -3.95 6.59 -2.40
N GLU A 117 -4.35 7.84 -2.54
CA GLU A 117 -5.21 8.28 -3.64
C GLU A 117 -4.52 8.09 -4.99
N ALA A 118 -3.25 8.47 -5.11
CA ALA A 118 -2.47 8.27 -6.32
C ALA A 118 -2.25 6.78 -6.66
N GLN A 119 -2.02 5.92 -5.66
CA GLN A 119 -1.98 4.47 -5.88
C GLN A 119 -3.31 3.93 -6.42
N MET A 120 -4.43 4.34 -5.82
CA MET A 120 -5.76 3.90 -6.25
C MET A 120 -6.11 4.39 -7.65
N GLU A 121 -5.69 5.60 -8.01
CA GLU A 121 -5.83 6.13 -9.36
C GLU A 121 -5.08 5.26 -10.38
N VAL A 122 -3.84 4.88 -10.10
CA VAL A 122 -3.05 3.95 -10.94
C VAL A 122 -3.77 2.62 -11.09
N ILE A 123 -4.27 2.04 -10.00
CA ILE A 123 -4.98 0.74 -10.01
C ILE A 123 -6.21 0.80 -10.91
N ILE A 124 -6.97 1.90 -10.85
CA ILE A 124 -8.17 2.10 -11.68
C ILE A 124 -7.78 2.35 -13.14
N GLN A 125 -6.82 3.23 -13.42
CA GLN A 125 -6.36 3.53 -14.77
C GLN A 125 -5.79 2.30 -15.48
N GLU A 126 -4.99 1.53 -14.77
CA GLU A 126 -4.39 0.28 -15.28
C GLU A 126 -5.38 -0.89 -15.28
N ARG A 127 -6.61 -0.75 -14.83
CA ARG A 127 -7.66 -1.79 -14.86
C ARG A 127 -7.15 -3.13 -14.34
N VAL A 128 -6.59 -3.16 -13.16
CA VAL A 128 -6.04 -4.38 -12.59
C VAL A 128 -7.13 -5.46 -12.43
N PRO A 129 -6.85 -6.74 -12.71
CA PRO A 129 -7.87 -7.79 -12.62
C PRO A 129 -8.42 -7.96 -11.21
N VAL A 130 -7.54 -7.88 -10.19
CA VAL A 130 -7.91 -8.04 -8.79
C VAL A 130 -7.24 -6.94 -7.95
N TYR A 131 -8.02 -6.29 -7.12
CA TYR A 131 -7.52 -5.38 -6.10
C TYR A 131 -7.72 -5.98 -4.71
N ALA A 132 -6.69 -6.01 -3.89
CA ALA A 132 -6.73 -6.45 -2.51
C ALA A 132 -6.47 -5.27 -1.56
N SER A 133 -7.41 -4.96 -0.68
CA SER A 133 -7.19 -4.04 0.43
C SER A 133 -6.65 -4.83 1.61
N GLY A 134 -5.35 -4.74 1.87
CA GLY A 134 -4.71 -5.37 3.03
C GLY A 134 -5.16 -4.74 4.35
N LEU A 135 -5.52 -3.48 4.33
CA LEU A 135 -6.04 -2.72 5.46
C LEU A 135 -6.97 -1.61 4.96
N GLY A 136 -8.11 -1.41 5.63
CA GLY A 136 -9.03 -0.30 5.36
C GLY A 136 -10.16 -0.63 4.40
N ASN A 137 -10.99 0.36 4.11
CA ASN A 137 -12.20 0.21 3.32
C ASN A 137 -12.03 0.82 1.92
N PRO A 138 -12.10 0.02 0.85
CA PRO A 138 -12.02 0.51 -0.54
C PRO A 138 -13.30 1.24 -1.02
N GLY A 139 -14.32 1.39 -0.18
CA GLY A 139 -15.62 1.97 -0.52
C GLY A 139 -15.58 3.21 -1.42
N PRO A 140 -14.75 4.23 -1.16
CA PRO A 140 -14.67 5.43 -1.98
C PRO A 140 -14.30 5.18 -3.45
N TRP A 141 -13.57 4.10 -3.74
CA TRP A 141 -13.08 3.75 -5.09
C TRP A 141 -13.88 2.63 -5.77
N MET A 142 -14.87 2.05 -5.07
CA MET A 142 -15.63 0.90 -5.59
C MET A 142 -16.31 1.18 -6.93
N THR A 143 -16.80 2.39 -7.16
CA THR A 143 -17.42 2.76 -8.45
C THR A 143 -16.44 2.59 -9.61
N GLY A 144 -15.23 3.14 -9.49
CA GLY A 144 -14.20 3.03 -10.52
C GLY A 144 -13.71 1.59 -10.72
N LEU A 145 -13.49 0.86 -9.62
CA LEU A 145 -13.05 -0.53 -9.67
C LEU A 145 -14.10 -1.43 -10.36
N ARG A 146 -15.38 -1.29 -9.98
CA ARG A 146 -16.48 -2.05 -10.60
C ARG A 146 -16.68 -1.72 -12.09
N ALA A 147 -16.54 -0.45 -12.47
CA ALA A 147 -16.65 -0.03 -13.88
C ALA A 147 -15.59 -0.72 -14.76
N ASN A 148 -14.43 -1.06 -14.19
CA ASN A 148 -13.36 -1.79 -14.87
C ASN A 148 -13.53 -3.32 -14.83
N GLY A 149 -14.50 -3.84 -14.08
CA GLY A 149 -14.65 -5.28 -13.82
C GLY A 149 -13.61 -5.83 -12.82
N THR A 150 -12.87 -4.96 -12.13
CA THR A 150 -11.89 -5.34 -11.09
C THR A 150 -12.59 -6.10 -9.95
N LYS A 151 -12.10 -7.28 -9.62
CA LYS A 151 -12.54 -8.00 -8.44
C LYS A 151 -11.89 -7.41 -7.19
N VAL A 152 -12.68 -7.15 -6.16
CA VAL A 152 -12.18 -6.53 -4.93
C VAL A 152 -12.19 -7.53 -3.80
N MET A 153 -11.07 -7.61 -3.11
CA MET A 153 -10.87 -8.39 -1.88
C MET A 153 -10.52 -7.44 -0.75
N ALA A 154 -10.95 -7.76 0.47
CA ALA A 154 -10.56 -7.00 1.66
C ALA A 154 -10.19 -7.95 2.80
N VAL A 155 -9.13 -7.62 3.51
CA VAL A 155 -8.78 -8.29 4.77
C VAL A 155 -9.58 -7.65 5.89
N VAL A 156 -10.30 -8.47 6.64
CA VAL A 156 -11.16 -8.02 7.74
C VAL A 156 -10.82 -8.73 9.03
N GLY A 157 -10.74 -7.98 10.12
CA GLY A 157 -10.38 -8.52 11.45
C GLY A 157 -11.56 -8.99 12.30
N ALA A 158 -12.82 -8.84 11.81
CA ALA A 158 -14.01 -9.25 12.55
C ALA A 158 -15.19 -9.53 11.61
N VAL A 159 -16.12 -10.40 12.05
CA VAL A 159 -17.32 -10.75 11.28
C VAL A 159 -18.18 -9.52 10.95
N ARG A 160 -18.32 -8.58 11.89
CA ARG A 160 -19.04 -7.32 11.66
C ARG A 160 -18.46 -6.52 10.51
N HIS A 161 -17.14 -6.55 10.32
CA HIS A 161 -16.46 -5.84 9.21
C HIS A 161 -16.75 -6.55 7.88
N ALA A 162 -16.81 -7.89 7.88
CA ALA A 162 -17.16 -8.65 6.67
C ALA A 162 -18.61 -8.33 6.21
N ILE A 163 -19.54 -8.18 7.14
CA ILE A 163 -20.91 -7.78 6.84
C ILE A 163 -20.97 -6.37 6.22
N GLN A 164 -20.19 -5.42 6.78
CA GLN A 164 -20.14 -4.06 6.28
C GLN A 164 -19.51 -3.94 4.88
N VAL A 165 -18.55 -4.79 4.55
CA VAL A 165 -17.88 -4.77 3.24
C VAL A 165 -18.73 -5.43 2.16
N LYS A 166 -19.65 -6.34 2.54
CA LYS A 166 -20.55 -7.04 1.60
C LYS A 166 -21.71 -6.16 1.12
N SER A 167 -22.13 -5.18 1.91
CA SER A 167 -23.21 -4.23 1.56
C SER A 167 -22.73 -3.18 0.56
#